data_f4868445b603647d03119216349d77e3
#
_entry.id   f4868445b603647d03119216349d77e3
#
_cell.length_a   1.000
_cell.length_b   1.000
_cell.length_c   1.000
_cell.angle_alpha   90.00
_cell.angle_beta   90.00
_cell.angle_gamma   90.00
#
_symmetry.space_group_name_H-M   'P 1'
#
loop_
_entity.id
_entity.type
_entity.pdbx_description
1 polymer ?
#
loop_
_entity_poly.entity_id
_entity_poly.type
_entity_poly.pdbx_seq_one_letter_code
_entity_poly.pdbx_strand_id
1 'polypeptide(L)' 'MSDPIKPDRRMLEALVCPLTHLPLTYDSETGELISRSARLAFPIRDGIPVMLADEAREI' A
#
# COMPACT_ATOMS: atom_id res chain seq x y z
N MET A 1 -0.08 -16.68 -13.24
CA MET A 1 0.61 -15.40 -13.29
C MET A 1 -0.28 -14.30 -12.76
N SER A 2 0.23 -13.43 -11.95
CA SER A 2 -0.59 -12.34 -11.41
C SER A 2 -0.90 -11.32 -12.51
N ASP A 3 -2.06 -10.68 -12.38
CA ASP A 3 -2.49 -9.64 -13.28
C ASP A 3 -1.59 -8.41 -13.11
N PRO A 4 -0.98 -7.87 -14.18
CA PRO A 4 -0.10 -6.71 -14.06
C PRO A 4 -0.83 -5.44 -13.61
N ILE A 5 -2.15 -5.39 -13.75
CA ILE A 5 -2.94 -4.22 -13.36
C ILE A 5 -3.35 -4.28 -11.89
N LYS A 6 -3.58 -5.49 -11.39
CA LYS A 6 -4.00 -5.68 -9.99
C LYS A 6 -2.83 -6.19 -9.18
N PRO A 7 -2.58 -5.61 -7.98
CA PRO A 7 -1.49 -6.11 -7.14
C PRO A 7 -1.80 -7.51 -6.63
N ASP A 8 -0.75 -8.31 -6.46
CA ASP A 8 -0.87 -9.64 -5.89
C ASP A 8 -1.20 -9.48 -4.40
N ARG A 9 -2.25 -10.16 -3.97
CA ARG A 9 -2.70 -10.08 -2.58
C ARG A 9 -1.62 -10.53 -1.60
N ARG A 10 -0.87 -11.57 -1.95
CA ARG A 10 0.22 -12.06 -1.10
C ARG A 10 1.32 -11.02 -0.95
N MET A 11 1.63 -10.33 -2.02
CA MET A 11 2.62 -9.26 -1.99
C MET A 11 2.15 -8.13 -1.08
N LEU A 12 0.88 -7.75 -1.17
CA LEU A 12 0.33 -6.69 -0.34
C LEU A 12 0.35 -7.06 1.14
N GLU A 13 0.07 -8.33 1.47
CA GLU A 13 0.08 -8.79 2.85
C GLU A 13 1.50 -8.86 3.41
N ALA A 14 2.50 -9.05 2.55
CA ALA A 14 3.89 -9.11 2.96
C ALA A 14 4.53 -7.73 3.12
N LEU A 15 3.90 -6.69 2.58
CA LEU A 15 4.42 -5.33 2.68
C LEU A 15 4.17 -4.74 4.06
N VAL A 16 5.13 -3.95 4.51
CA VAL A 16 5.02 -3.23 5.77
C VAL A 16 5.27 -1.75 5.52
N CYS A 17 4.78 -0.92 6.43
CA CYS A 17 4.99 0.53 6.34
C CYS A 17 6.48 0.84 6.46
N PRO A 18 7.06 1.63 5.54
CA PRO A 18 8.49 1.95 5.59
C PRO A 18 8.87 2.81 6.79
N LEU A 19 7.91 3.47 7.43
CA LEU A 19 8.17 4.32 8.58
C LEU A 19 8.03 3.59 9.91
N THR A 20 7.05 2.70 10.02
CA THR A 20 6.73 2.05 11.29
C THR A 20 7.08 0.57 11.32
N HIS A 21 7.35 -0.03 10.16
CA HIS A 21 7.59 -1.47 9.99
C HIS A 21 6.43 -2.35 10.43
N LEU A 22 5.24 -1.77 10.49
CA LEU A 22 4.02 -2.49 10.84
C LEU A 22 3.23 -2.88 9.59
N PRO A 23 2.41 -3.94 9.66
CA PRO A 23 1.64 -4.38 8.50
C PRO A 23 0.71 -3.30 7.95
N LEU A 24 0.50 -3.36 6.63
CA LEU A 24 -0.39 -2.45 5.93
C LEU A 24 -1.72 -3.12 5.63
N THR A 25 -2.77 -2.31 5.51
CA THR A 25 -4.10 -2.77 5.13
C THR A 25 -4.40 -2.29 3.73
N TYR A 26 -4.83 -3.20 2.85
CA TYR A 26 -5.22 -2.83 1.51
C TYR A 26 -6.65 -2.32 1.48
N ASP A 27 -6.85 -1.12 0.96
CA ASP A 27 -8.17 -0.52 0.76
C ASP A 27 -8.55 -0.67 -0.71
N SER A 28 -9.47 -1.58 -0.99
CA SER A 28 -9.91 -1.86 -2.36
C SER A 28 -10.78 -0.75 -2.93
N GLU A 29 -11.41 0.06 -2.10
CA GLU A 29 -12.25 1.16 -2.56
C GLU A 29 -11.43 2.29 -3.14
N THR A 30 -10.31 2.59 -2.52
CA THR A 30 -9.43 3.68 -2.98
C THR A 30 -8.22 3.17 -3.75
N GLY A 31 -7.95 1.86 -3.68
CA GLY A 31 -6.76 1.29 -4.30
C GLY A 31 -5.48 1.71 -3.62
N GLU A 32 -5.50 1.82 -2.30
CA GLU A 32 -4.35 2.28 -1.52
C GLU A 32 -3.98 1.28 -0.44
N LEU A 33 -2.73 1.36 0.01
CA LEU A 33 -2.26 0.63 1.19
C LEU A 33 -2.29 1.59 2.37
N ILE A 34 -2.99 1.20 3.41
CA ILE A 34 -3.22 2.07 4.57
C ILE A 34 -2.28 1.69 5.70
N SER A 35 -1.52 2.66 6.19
CA SER A 35 -0.72 2.53 7.41
C SER A 35 -1.41 3.29 8.52
N ARG A 36 -2.10 2.59 9.39
CA ARG A 36 -2.80 3.24 10.50
C ARG A 36 -1.84 3.82 11.53
N SER A 37 -0.71 3.16 11.72
CA SER A 37 0.30 3.61 12.67
C SER A 37 0.96 4.91 12.25
N ALA A 38 1.18 5.10 10.95
CA ALA A 38 1.75 6.33 10.41
C ALA A 38 0.69 7.31 9.92
N ARG A 39 -0.58 6.89 9.88
CA ARG A 39 -1.69 7.67 9.34
C ARG A 39 -1.45 8.11 7.91
N LEU A 40 -0.98 7.17 7.10
CA LEU A 40 -0.66 7.40 5.70
C LEU A 40 -1.36 6.39 4.81
N ALA A 41 -1.75 6.84 3.62
CA ALA A 41 -2.28 5.98 2.59
C ALA A 41 -1.34 6.03 1.39
N PHE A 42 -0.73 4.89 1.08
CA PHE A 42 0.23 4.79 -0.01
C PHE A 42 -0.50 4.39 -1.29
N PRO A 43 -0.30 5.13 -2.39
CA PRO A 43 -0.99 4.82 -3.65
C PRO A 43 -0.43 3.56 -4.29
N ILE A 44 -1.29 2.89 -5.05
CA ILE A 44 -0.89 1.76 -5.90
C ILE A 44 -1.14 2.20 -7.33
N ARG A 45 -0.06 2.23 -8.15
CA ARG A 45 -0.14 2.64 -9.54
C ARG A 45 0.26 1.48 -10.43
N ASP A 46 -0.62 1.13 -11.39
CA ASP A 46 -0.38 0.02 -12.32
C ASP A 46 -0.03 -1.27 -11.59
N GLY A 47 -0.69 -1.53 -10.46
CA GLY A 47 -0.44 -2.71 -9.66
C GLY A 47 0.84 -2.65 -8.82
N ILE A 48 1.53 -1.52 -8.83
CA ILE A 48 2.80 -1.33 -8.10
C ILE A 48 2.59 -0.38 -6.92
N PRO A 49 2.79 -0.84 -5.69
CA PRO A 49 2.68 0.04 -4.53
C PRO A 49 3.80 1.08 -4.52
N VAL A 50 3.44 2.33 -4.34
CA VAL A 50 4.39 3.41 -4.22
C VAL A 50 4.60 3.68 -2.73
N MET A 51 5.71 3.17 -2.19
CA MET A 51 5.98 3.18 -0.75
C MET A 51 6.86 4.36 -0.34
N LEU A 52 6.64 5.51 -0.96
CA LEU A 52 7.35 6.75 -0.64
C LEU A 52 6.46 7.62 0.24
N ALA A 53 6.98 8.06 1.38
CA ALA A 53 6.22 8.89 2.31
C ALA A 53 5.76 10.19 1.66
N ASP A 54 6.55 10.74 0.73
CA ASP A 54 6.22 11.97 0.02
C ASP A 54 5.02 11.79 -0.92
N GLU A 55 4.77 10.56 -1.36
CA GLU A 55 3.64 10.26 -2.24
C GLU A 55 2.41 9.82 -1.45
N ALA A 56 2.57 9.53 -0.18
CA ALA A 56 1.47 9.07 0.67
C ALA A 56 0.55 10.23 1.05
N ARG A 57 -0.73 9.91 1.16
CA ARG A 57 -1.76 10.84 1.59
C ARG A 57 -1.96 10.70 3.10
N GLU A 58 -2.06 11.79 3.81
CA GLU A 58 -2.40 11.76 5.24
C GLU A 58 -3.87 11.40 5.44
N ILE A 59 -4.11 10.59 6.43
CA ILE A 59 -5.46 10.16 6.78
C ILE A 59 -5.78 10.38 8.26
#